data_30043e7a01abc50a34b2be4c61b197f7
#
_entry.id   30043e7a01abc50a34b2be4c61b197f7
#
_cell.length_a   1.000
_cell.length_b   1.000
_cell.length_c   1.000
_cell.angle_alpha   90.00
_cell.angle_beta   90.00
_cell.angle_gamma   90.00
#
_symmetry.space_group_name_H-M   'P 1'
#
loop_
_entity.id
_entity.type
_entity.pdbx_description
1 polymer ?
#
loop_
_entity_poly.entity_id
_entity_poly.type
_entity_poly.pdbx_seq_one_letter_code
_entity_poly.pdbx_strand_id
1 'polypeptide(L)'
;AYGYDVRTMENQTAKVIKTGTKVVAQLLKPFGFSKEMIDLTGTCALEHFTAVIAAELLQNEDVQAIFNNKTMYQLWMWHAVEENEHKAVVFDVYTAMYGRGLKAYGMRATAMILAMTLIFITQSYFTAQLMKTDRKLTWKDSKYMLKFMYGRQGFITRQIPELLDFFRPNFHPNDSNTDQLLADWKLKLGF
;
A
#
# COMPACT_ATOMS: atom_id res chain seq x y z
N ALA A 1 -26.58 7.19 -1.72
CA ALA A 1 -25.50 7.16 -0.74
C ALA A 1 -25.70 5.92 0.13
N TYR A 2 -24.70 5.06 0.23
CA TYR A 2 -24.79 3.78 0.96
C TYR A 2 -24.68 3.93 2.49
N GLY A 3 -24.70 5.17 3.02
CA GLY A 3 -24.70 5.45 4.47
C GLY A 3 -23.38 5.17 5.20
N TYR A 4 -22.28 4.99 4.47
CA TYR A 4 -20.97 4.81 5.09
C TYR A 4 -20.42 6.14 5.64
N ASP A 5 -20.01 6.15 6.89
CA ASP A 5 -19.33 7.30 7.50
C ASP A 5 -17.82 7.24 7.23
N VAL A 6 -17.46 7.62 6.00
CA VAL A 6 -16.07 7.65 5.52
C VAL A 6 -15.19 8.56 6.41
N ARG A 7 -15.74 9.69 6.89
CA ARG A 7 -15.01 10.64 7.74
C ARG A 7 -14.61 10.02 9.08
N THR A 8 -15.52 9.26 9.68
CA THR A 8 -15.20 8.53 10.93
C THR A 8 -14.12 7.48 10.70
N MET A 9 -14.17 6.74 9.58
CA MET A 9 -13.13 5.76 9.22
C MET A 9 -11.77 6.45 9.01
N GLU A 10 -11.73 7.56 8.27
CA GLU A 10 -10.52 8.36 8.05
C GLU A 10 -9.92 8.86 9.38
N ASN A 11 -10.74 9.44 10.25
CA ASN A 11 -10.29 9.92 11.55
C ASN A 11 -9.76 8.79 12.45
N GLN A 12 -10.38 7.62 12.42
CA GLN A 12 -9.91 6.45 13.17
C GLN A 12 -8.56 5.98 12.65
N THR A 13 -8.39 5.87 11.32
CA THR A 13 -7.13 5.50 10.68
C THR A 13 -6.02 6.49 11.04
N ALA A 14 -6.27 7.78 10.88
CA ALA A 14 -5.31 8.83 11.21
C ALA A 14 -4.89 8.78 12.70
N LYS A 15 -5.84 8.53 13.60
CA LYS A 15 -5.56 8.37 15.04
C LYS A 15 -4.69 7.15 15.33
N VAL A 16 -4.97 6.01 14.69
CA VAL A 16 -4.19 4.77 14.85
C VAL A 16 -2.76 4.98 14.34
N ILE A 17 -2.59 5.54 13.15
CA ILE A 17 -1.28 5.83 12.57
C ILE A 17 -0.49 6.78 13.49
N LYS A 18 -1.08 7.92 13.87
CA LYS A 18 -0.43 8.93 14.72
C LYS A 18 -0.03 8.37 16.08
N THR A 19 -0.89 7.54 16.69
CA THR A 19 -0.59 6.92 17.98
C THR A 19 0.48 5.85 17.84
N GLY A 20 0.38 5.00 16.82
CA GLY A 20 1.34 3.94 16.53
C GLY A 20 2.74 4.50 16.28
N THR A 21 2.87 5.48 15.39
CA THR A 21 4.17 6.12 15.09
C THR A 21 4.78 6.80 16.32
N LYS A 22 3.96 7.44 17.18
CA LYS A 22 4.43 8.02 18.42
C LYS A 22 4.98 6.98 19.39
N VAL A 23 4.28 5.87 19.56
CA VAL A 23 4.72 4.75 20.44
C VAL A 23 6.01 4.16 19.91
N VAL A 24 6.08 3.85 18.60
CA VAL A 24 7.30 3.32 17.97
C VAL A 24 8.48 4.29 18.14
N ALA A 25 8.26 5.59 17.93
CA ALA A 25 9.29 6.60 18.12
C ALA A 25 9.81 6.66 19.58
N GLN A 26 8.92 6.56 20.57
CA GLN A 26 9.32 6.52 21.99
C GLN A 26 10.14 5.28 22.33
N LEU A 27 9.75 4.10 21.81
CA LEU A 27 10.43 2.84 22.06
C LEU A 27 11.81 2.78 21.39
N LEU A 28 11.97 3.39 20.22
CA LEU A 28 13.21 3.36 19.43
C LEU A 28 14.17 4.50 19.74
N LYS A 29 13.72 5.55 20.43
CA LYS A 29 14.54 6.70 20.81
C LYS A 29 15.85 6.31 21.57
N PRO A 30 15.83 5.39 22.56
CA PRO A 30 17.04 4.98 23.27
C PRO A 30 18.10 4.32 22.37
N PHE A 31 17.69 3.79 21.21
CA PHE A 31 18.57 3.16 20.22
C PHE A 31 19.09 4.16 19.15
N GLY A 32 18.86 5.46 19.37
CA GLY A 32 19.33 6.52 18.49
C GLY A 32 18.54 6.66 17.17
N PHE A 33 17.25 6.28 17.18
CA PHE A 33 16.34 6.52 16.07
C PHE A 33 15.56 7.81 16.30
N SER A 34 15.63 8.74 15.35
CA SER A 34 14.85 9.97 15.39
C SER A 34 13.42 9.72 14.87
N LYS A 35 12.51 10.62 15.25
CA LYS A 35 11.12 10.55 14.73
C LYS A 35 11.09 10.71 13.22
N GLU A 36 11.90 11.62 12.69
CA GLU A 36 11.99 11.89 11.24
C GLU A 36 12.46 10.64 10.48
N MET A 37 13.43 9.90 11.03
CA MET A 37 13.88 8.63 10.44
C MET A 37 12.75 7.60 10.42
N ILE A 38 11.98 7.49 11.50
CA ILE A 38 10.87 6.55 11.61
C ILE A 38 9.75 6.92 10.63
N ASP A 39 9.37 8.19 10.58
CA ASP A 39 8.32 8.67 9.68
C ASP A 39 8.72 8.46 8.21
N LEU A 40 9.94 8.85 7.82
CA LEU A 40 10.43 8.68 6.46
C LEU A 40 10.53 7.20 6.06
N THR A 41 10.99 6.34 6.98
CA THR A 41 11.08 4.89 6.72
C THR A 41 9.69 4.26 6.57
N GLY A 42 8.74 4.71 7.39
CA GLY A 42 7.33 4.30 7.29
C GLY A 42 6.73 4.70 5.94
N THR A 43 7.00 5.93 5.48
CA THR A 43 6.57 6.41 4.17
C THR A 43 7.21 5.57 3.04
N CYS A 44 8.50 5.25 3.11
CA CYS A 44 9.14 4.35 2.12
C CYS A 44 8.43 2.99 2.02
N ALA A 45 8.02 2.42 3.15
CA ALA A 45 7.33 1.13 3.16
C ALA A 45 5.92 1.24 2.55
N LEU A 46 5.20 2.32 2.85
CA LEU A 46 3.87 2.58 2.28
C LEU A 46 3.93 2.85 0.78
N GLU A 47 4.85 3.69 0.32
CA GLU A 47 5.07 3.98 -1.10
C GLU A 47 5.38 2.72 -1.91
N HIS A 48 6.24 1.84 -1.38
CA HIS A 48 6.49 0.56 -2.06
C HIS A 48 5.22 -0.30 -2.11
N PHE A 49 4.49 -0.41 -0.99
CA PHE A 49 3.25 -1.18 -0.94
C PHE A 49 2.21 -0.65 -1.94
N THR A 50 1.97 0.66 -1.97
CA THR A 50 0.99 1.27 -2.86
C THR A 50 1.40 1.16 -4.32
N ALA A 51 2.69 1.33 -4.65
CA ALA A 51 3.21 1.16 -6.00
C ALA A 51 3.04 -0.28 -6.52
N VAL A 52 3.30 -1.30 -5.68
CA VAL A 52 3.08 -2.72 -6.05
C VAL A 52 1.61 -3.00 -6.33
N ILE A 53 0.70 -2.53 -5.47
CA ILE A 53 -0.74 -2.67 -5.68
C ILE A 53 -1.21 -1.90 -6.92
N ALA A 54 -0.68 -0.72 -7.14
CA ALA A 54 -0.99 0.11 -8.31
C ALA A 54 -0.52 -0.54 -9.63
N ALA A 55 0.67 -1.12 -9.65
CA ALA A 55 1.17 -1.86 -10.81
C ALA A 55 0.25 -3.05 -11.16
N GLU A 56 -0.19 -3.82 -10.16
CA GLU A 56 -1.16 -4.89 -10.37
C GLU A 56 -2.49 -4.37 -10.92
N LEU A 57 -2.99 -3.24 -10.41
CA LEU A 57 -4.22 -2.64 -10.90
C LEU A 57 -4.11 -2.24 -12.38
N LEU A 58 -2.95 -1.74 -12.81
CA LEU A 58 -2.69 -1.37 -14.21
C LEU A 58 -2.50 -2.57 -15.13
N GLN A 59 -2.06 -3.72 -14.61
CA GLN A 59 -1.76 -4.92 -15.41
C GLN A 59 -2.92 -5.91 -15.50
N ASN A 60 -3.84 -5.89 -14.54
CA ASN A 60 -4.82 -6.95 -14.34
C ASN A 60 -6.22 -6.53 -14.77
N GLU A 61 -6.65 -7.01 -15.95
CA GLU A 61 -7.97 -6.73 -16.50
C GLU A 61 -9.12 -7.26 -15.63
N ASP A 62 -8.95 -8.38 -14.93
CA ASP A 62 -9.97 -8.93 -14.02
C ASP A 62 -10.21 -7.99 -12.84
N VAL A 63 -9.15 -7.33 -12.35
CA VAL A 63 -9.27 -6.32 -11.29
C VAL A 63 -9.89 -5.05 -11.82
N GLN A 64 -9.53 -4.63 -13.03
CA GLN A 64 -10.11 -3.47 -13.70
C GLN A 64 -11.61 -3.66 -13.97
N ALA A 65 -12.05 -4.87 -14.30
CA ALA A 65 -13.44 -5.21 -14.57
C ALA A 65 -14.39 -5.05 -13.36
N ILE A 66 -13.84 -4.90 -12.13
CA ILE A 66 -14.65 -4.64 -10.91
C ILE A 66 -15.27 -3.23 -10.95
N PHE A 67 -14.67 -2.29 -11.68
CA PHE A 67 -15.14 -0.93 -11.71
C PHE A 67 -16.36 -0.76 -12.61
N ASN A 68 -17.53 -0.59 -11.99
CA ASN A 68 -18.80 -0.37 -12.69
C ASN A 68 -19.03 1.11 -13.08
N ASN A 69 -18.20 2.03 -12.59
CA ASN A 69 -18.31 3.46 -12.84
C ASN A 69 -17.09 3.97 -13.59
N LYS A 70 -17.30 4.53 -14.78
CA LYS A 70 -16.23 5.01 -15.67
C LYS A 70 -15.35 6.09 -15.02
N THR A 71 -15.95 7.04 -14.30
CA THR A 71 -15.21 8.11 -13.65
C THR A 71 -14.32 7.57 -12.54
N MET A 72 -14.84 6.63 -11.73
CA MET A 72 -14.04 5.97 -10.69
C MET A 72 -12.93 5.11 -11.29
N TYR A 73 -13.21 4.38 -12.38
CA TYR A 73 -12.20 3.65 -13.12
C TYR A 73 -11.06 4.57 -13.56
N GLN A 74 -11.38 5.66 -14.25
CA GLN A 74 -10.37 6.62 -14.72
C GLN A 74 -9.55 7.23 -13.58
N LEU A 75 -10.22 7.60 -12.48
CA LEU A 75 -9.56 8.16 -11.29
C LEU A 75 -8.56 7.17 -10.69
N TRP A 76 -8.96 5.89 -10.53
CA TRP A 76 -8.09 4.87 -9.94
C TRP A 76 -6.93 4.49 -10.88
N MET A 77 -7.16 4.41 -12.20
CA MET A 77 -6.08 4.16 -13.16
C MET A 77 -5.08 5.33 -13.19
N TRP A 78 -5.56 6.57 -13.19
CA TRP A 78 -4.71 7.75 -13.09
C TRP A 78 -3.88 7.73 -11.80
N HIS A 79 -4.53 7.51 -10.66
CA HIS A 79 -3.86 7.43 -9.37
C HIS A 79 -2.81 6.31 -9.33
N ALA A 80 -3.10 5.17 -9.94
CA ALA A 80 -2.16 4.06 -10.03
C ALA A 80 -0.91 4.38 -10.88
N VAL A 81 -1.05 5.21 -11.92
CA VAL A 81 0.09 5.76 -12.68
C VAL A 81 0.94 6.65 -11.78
N GLU A 82 0.34 7.62 -11.07
CA GLU A 82 1.02 8.55 -10.16
C GLU A 82 1.80 7.80 -9.06
N GLU A 83 1.19 6.79 -8.42
CA GLU A 83 1.86 5.96 -7.39
C GLU A 83 3.14 5.29 -7.93
N ASN A 84 3.12 4.79 -9.17
CA ASN A 84 4.28 4.17 -9.77
C ASN A 84 5.35 5.16 -10.22
N GLU A 85 4.99 6.39 -10.59
CA GLU A 85 5.95 7.45 -10.92
C GLU A 85 6.73 7.90 -9.70
N HIS A 86 6.08 7.93 -8.53
CA HIS A 86 6.68 8.43 -7.30
C HIS A 86 7.37 7.36 -6.45
N LYS A 87 7.28 6.09 -6.82
CA LYS A 87 7.74 4.93 -6.01
C LYS A 87 9.18 5.02 -5.49
N ALA A 88 10.08 5.71 -6.21
CA ALA A 88 11.48 5.81 -5.82
C ALA A 88 11.81 7.08 -5.02
N VAL A 89 11.00 8.12 -5.10
CA VAL A 89 11.32 9.46 -4.56
C VAL A 89 11.65 9.40 -3.07
N VAL A 90 10.76 8.82 -2.26
CA VAL A 90 10.96 8.74 -0.81
C VAL A 90 12.10 7.80 -0.44
N PHE A 91 12.28 6.72 -1.19
CA PHE A 91 13.37 5.78 -1.00
C PHE A 91 14.73 6.43 -1.27
N ASP A 92 14.85 7.25 -2.31
CA ASP A 92 16.07 7.97 -2.64
C ASP A 92 16.41 9.01 -1.57
N VAL A 93 15.43 9.76 -1.08
CA VAL A 93 15.62 10.68 0.05
C VAL A 93 16.08 9.91 1.29
N TYR A 94 15.44 8.78 1.61
CA TYR A 94 15.83 7.95 2.74
C TYR A 94 17.28 7.46 2.63
N THR A 95 17.67 6.94 1.46
CA THR A 95 19.03 6.43 1.25
C THR A 95 20.09 7.55 1.21
N ALA A 96 19.75 8.73 0.72
CA ALA A 96 20.62 9.91 0.77
C ALA A 96 20.86 10.38 2.20
N MET A 97 19.84 10.34 3.07
CA MET A 97 19.94 10.80 4.47
C MET A 97 20.58 9.77 5.40
N TYR A 98 20.26 8.49 5.25
CA TYR A 98 20.63 7.45 6.22
C TYR A 98 21.53 6.37 5.67
N GLY A 99 21.82 6.40 4.38
CA GLY A 99 22.69 5.42 3.70
C GLY A 99 22.02 4.05 3.55
N ARG A 100 22.85 3.03 3.25
CA ARG A 100 22.44 1.64 3.03
C ARG A 100 23.06 0.66 4.05
N GLY A 101 23.56 1.16 5.19
CA GLY A 101 24.16 0.36 6.23
C GLY A 101 23.15 -0.52 6.99
N LEU A 102 23.64 -1.42 7.83
CA LEU A 102 22.80 -2.38 8.59
C LEU A 102 21.70 -1.70 9.41
N LYS A 103 21.98 -0.53 10.01
CA LYS A 103 20.99 0.22 10.78
C LYS A 103 19.84 0.69 9.88
N ALA A 104 20.16 1.31 8.74
CA ALA A 104 19.17 1.77 7.78
C ALA A 104 18.37 0.59 7.19
N TYR A 105 19.05 -0.51 6.82
CA TYR A 105 18.39 -1.72 6.36
C TYR A 105 17.42 -2.28 7.41
N GLY A 106 17.86 -2.43 8.66
CA GLY A 106 17.03 -2.95 9.75
C GLY A 106 15.78 -2.10 9.99
N MET A 107 15.93 -0.76 9.96
CA MET A 107 14.78 0.15 10.06
C MET A 107 13.80 -0.02 8.90
N ARG A 108 14.30 -0.08 7.68
CA ARG A 108 13.49 -0.25 6.47
C ARG A 108 12.71 -1.58 6.52
N ALA A 109 13.38 -2.67 6.84
CA ALA A 109 12.75 -3.98 6.95
C ALA A 109 11.68 -4.03 8.06
N THR A 110 11.98 -3.46 9.23
CA THR A 110 11.03 -3.38 10.34
C THR A 110 9.82 -2.52 9.98
N ALA A 111 10.05 -1.37 9.35
CA ALA A 111 8.96 -0.49 8.91
C ALA A 111 8.02 -1.18 7.93
N MET A 112 8.54 -1.98 6.99
CA MET A 112 7.72 -2.75 6.05
C MET A 112 6.86 -3.79 6.75
N ILE A 113 7.41 -4.55 7.71
CA ILE A 113 6.64 -5.52 8.49
C ILE A 113 5.52 -4.82 9.26
N LEU A 114 5.82 -3.70 9.92
CA LEU A 114 4.84 -2.94 10.68
C LEU A 114 3.76 -2.34 9.77
N ALA A 115 4.14 -1.77 8.62
CA ALA A 115 3.21 -1.20 7.65
C ALA A 115 2.26 -2.27 7.09
N MET A 116 2.79 -3.41 6.63
CA MET A 116 1.97 -4.53 6.14
C MET A 116 1.01 -5.05 7.21
N THR A 117 1.49 -5.20 8.45
CA THR A 117 0.66 -5.64 9.57
C THR A 117 -0.47 -4.64 9.85
N LEU A 118 -0.14 -3.34 9.90
CA LEU A 118 -1.12 -2.28 10.15
C LEU A 118 -2.16 -2.21 9.03
N ILE A 119 -1.73 -2.26 7.77
CA ILE A 119 -2.63 -2.28 6.60
C ILE A 119 -3.56 -3.49 6.68
N PHE A 120 -3.03 -4.68 6.93
CA PHE A 120 -3.84 -5.89 7.03
C PHE A 120 -4.91 -5.80 8.14
N ILE A 121 -4.54 -5.32 9.33
CA ILE A 121 -5.46 -5.16 10.46
C ILE A 121 -6.52 -4.11 10.13
N THR A 122 -6.13 -2.92 9.66
CA THR A 122 -7.06 -1.83 9.37
C THR A 122 -8.00 -2.17 8.22
N GLN A 123 -7.51 -2.76 7.15
CA GLN A 123 -8.33 -3.21 6.04
C GLN A 123 -9.30 -4.30 6.45
N SER A 124 -8.87 -5.28 7.23
CA SER A 124 -9.75 -6.32 7.75
C SER A 124 -10.85 -5.75 8.63
N TYR A 125 -10.49 -4.81 9.51
CA TYR A 125 -11.45 -4.13 10.38
C TYR A 125 -12.50 -3.34 9.58
N PHE A 126 -12.06 -2.48 8.67
CA PHE A 126 -12.99 -1.66 7.87
C PHE A 126 -13.82 -2.50 6.91
N THR A 127 -13.24 -3.52 6.30
CA THR A 127 -13.98 -4.47 5.47
C THR A 127 -15.08 -5.15 6.28
N ALA A 128 -14.77 -5.62 7.49
CA ALA A 128 -15.79 -6.22 8.37
C ALA A 128 -16.90 -5.23 8.77
N GLN A 129 -16.57 -3.96 8.99
CA GLN A 129 -17.55 -2.91 9.28
C GLN A 129 -18.47 -2.64 8.07
N LEU A 130 -17.88 -2.51 6.88
CA LEU A 130 -18.65 -2.31 5.64
C LEU A 130 -19.58 -3.50 5.38
N MET A 131 -19.08 -4.73 5.54
CA MET A 131 -19.87 -5.95 5.38
C MET A 131 -21.04 -6.03 6.36
N LYS A 132 -20.86 -5.63 7.62
CA LYS A 132 -21.96 -5.57 8.61
C LYS A 132 -23.05 -4.57 8.22
N THR A 133 -22.66 -3.49 7.56
CA THR A 133 -23.59 -2.42 7.14
C THR A 133 -24.36 -2.82 5.87
N ASP A 134 -23.76 -3.64 5.01
CA ASP A 134 -24.41 -4.13 3.79
C ASP A 134 -25.29 -5.37 4.08
N ARG A 135 -26.59 -5.11 4.27
CA ARG A 135 -27.59 -6.16 4.55
C ARG A 135 -27.81 -7.16 3.39
N LYS A 136 -27.26 -6.89 2.21
CA LYS A 136 -27.41 -7.76 1.01
C LYS A 136 -26.24 -8.74 0.88
N LEU A 137 -25.15 -8.54 1.62
CA LEU A 137 -23.98 -9.41 1.58
C LEU A 137 -24.30 -10.79 2.18
N THR A 138 -24.01 -11.82 1.39
CA THR A 138 -24.17 -13.21 1.80
C THR A 138 -22.84 -13.83 2.22
N TRP A 139 -22.89 -14.97 2.91
CA TRP A 139 -21.68 -15.76 3.22
C TRP A 139 -20.94 -16.22 1.95
N LYS A 140 -21.68 -16.44 0.86
CA LYS A 140 -21.09 -16.78 -0.45
C LYS A 140 -20.23 -15.62 -0.99
N ASP A 141 -20.72 -14.39 -0.88
CA ASP A 141 -20.00 -13.18 -1.31
C ASP A 141 -18.74 -12.97 -0.48
N SER A 142 -18.81 -13.21 0.83
CA SER A 142 -17.64 -13.15 1.73
C SER A 142 -16.55 -14.15 1.33
N LYS A 143 -16.94 -15.40 1.03
CA LYS A 143 -16.02 -16.43 0.53
C LYS A 143 -15.42 -16.06 -0.82
N TYR A 144 -16.23 -15.50 -1.73
CA TYR A 144 -15.76 -15.04 -3.02
C TYR A 144 -14.71 -13.92 -2.86
N MET A 145 -15.00 -12.92 -2.02
CA MET A 145 -14.07 -11.83 -1.72
C MET A 145 -12.75 -12.36 -1.13
N LEU A 146 -12.82 -13.26 -0.15
CA LEU A 146 -11.59 -13.84 0.43
C LEU A 146 -10.78 -14.62 -0.60
N LYS A 147 -11.44 -15.38 -1.47
CA LYS A 147 -10.77 -16.11 -2.56
C LYS A 147 -10.16 -15.14 -3.57
N PHE A 148 -10.88 -14.06 -3.92
CA PHE A 148 -10.40 -13.03 -4.83
C PHE A 148 -9.15 -12.32 -4.27
N MET A 149 -9.16 -11.98 -2.98
CA MET A 149 -8.04 -11.27 -2.34
C MET A 149 -6.85 -12.18 -2.04
N TYR A 150 -7.09 -13.36 -1.45
CA TYR A 150 -6.07 -14.20 -0.81
C TYR A 150 -6.01 -15.63 -1.37
N GLY A 151 -6.76 -15.98 -2.40
CA GLY A 151 -6.66 -17.27 -3.08
C GLY A 151 -5.29 -17.46 -3.75
N ARG A 152 -5.00 -18.66 -4.28
CA ARG A 152 -3.71 -18.97 -4.93
C ARG A 152 -3.32 -17.96 -6.04
N GLN A 153 -4.30 -17.42 -6.75
CA GLN A 153 -4.16 -16.39 -7.78
C GLN A 153 -4.84 -15.09 -7.33
N GLY A 154 -4.93 -14.87 -6.02
CA GLY A 154 -5.62 -13.72 -5.45
C GLY A 154 -4.84 -12.43 -5.64
N PHE A 155 -5.57 -11.33 -5.61
CA PHE A 155 -5.04 -9.98 -5.84
C PHE A 155 -3.81 -9.69 -4.97
N ILE A 156 -3.89 -9.93 -3.65
CA ILE A 156 -2.76 -9.73 -2.73
C ILE A 156 -1.71 -10.85 -2.87
N THR A 157 -2.15 -12.11 -3.04
CA THR A 157 -1.23 -13.25 -3.06
C THR A 157 -0.23 -13.18 -4.22
N ARG A 158 -0.65 -12.67 -5.36
CA ARG A 158 0.24 -12.47 -6.52
C ARG A 158 1.31 -11.41 -6.28
N GLN A 159 1.05 -10.45 -5.39
CA GLN A 159 1.98 -9.35 -5.09
C GLN A 159 3.02 -9.71 -4.03
N ILE A 160 2.87 -10.85 -3.35
CA ILE A 160 3.80 -11.26 -2.28
C ILE A 160 5.27 -11.26 -2.74
N PRO A 161 5.65 -11.78 -3.92
CA PRO A 161 7.04 -11.74 -4.36
C PRO A 161 7.59 -10.31 -4.47
N GLU A 162 6.86 -9.39 -5.10
CA GLU A 162 7.26 -7.98 -5.24
C GLU A 162 7.32 -7.27 -3.89
N LEU A 163 6.37 -7.53 -2.99
CA LEU A 163 6.38 -6.98 -1.64
C LEU A 163 7.56 -7.49 -0.82
N LEU A 164 7.95 -8.75 -1.01
CA LEU A 164 9.11 -9.34 -0.33
C LEU A 164 10.45 -8.86 -0.90
N ASP A 165 10.47 -8.40 -2.15
CA ASP A 165 11.68 -7.84 -2.77
C ASP A 165 12.20 -6.61 -1.99
N PHE A 166 11.34 -5.88 -1.30
CA PHE A 166 11.72 -4.79 -0.41
C PHE A 166 12.71 -5.19 0.69
N PHE A 167 12.76 -6.46 1.07
CA PHE A 167 13.69 -6.98 2.07
C PHE A 167 15.07 -7.33 1.50
N ARG A 168 15.26 -7.24 0.21
CA ARG A 168 16.56 -7.47 -0.43
C ARG A 168 17.53 -6.35 -0.02
N PRO A 169 18.78 -6.65 0.41
CA PRO A 169 19.74 -5.63 0.88
C PRO A 169 20.00 -4.51 -0.13
N ASN A 170 20.14 -4.88 -1.41
CA ASN A 170 20.42 -3.94 -2.51
C ASN A 170 19.16 -3.52 -3.27
N PHE A 171 18.00 -3.65 -2.65
CA PHE A 171 16.71 -3.27 -3.24
C PHE A 171 16.70 -1.79 -3.65
N HIS A 172 16.08 -1.54 -4.80
CA HIS A 172 15.65 -0.22 -5.21
C HIS A 172 14.26 -0.30 -5.88
N PRO A 173 13.33 0.64 -5.63
CA PRO A 173 11.99 0.60 -6.23
C PRO A 173 11.98 0.55 -7.76
N ASN A 174 12.98 1.12 -8.42
CA ASN A 174 13.12 1.08 -9.89
C ASN A 174 13.70 -0.24 -10.42
N ASP A 175 14.03 -1.21 -9.56
CA ASP A 175 14.39 -2.56 -10.03
C ASP A 175 13.20 -3.25 -10.73
N SER A 176 11.98 -2.90 -10.33
CA SER A 176 10.75 -3.26 -11.04
C SER A 176 10.48 -2.22 -12.14
N ASN A 177 10.82 -2.56 -13.39
CA ASN A 177 10.63 -1.65 -14.52
C ASN A 177 9.16 -1.59 -14.94
N THR A 178 8.54 -0.44 -14.72
CA THR A 178 7.15 -0.14 -15.10
C THR A 178 7.05 0.93 -16.20
N ASP A 179 8.15 1.38 -16.79
CA ASP A 179 8.18 2.54 -17.69
C ASP A 179 7.26 2.37 -18.91
N GLN A 180 7.30 1.21 -19.57
CA GLN A 180 6.44 0.95 -20.72
C GLN A 180 4.97 0.89 -20.32
N LEU A 181 4.66 0.24 -19.18
CA LEU A 181 3.30 0.17 -18.63
C LEU A 181 2.73 1.57 -18.37
N LEU A 182 3.52 2.45 -17.76
CA LEU A 182 3.11 3.82 -17.47
C LEU A 182 2.91 4.64 -18.75
N ALA A 183 3.82 4.52 -19.72
CA ALA A 183 3.68 5.19 -21.02
C ALA A 183 2.38 4.79 -21.73
N ASP A 184 2.06 3.49 -21.76
CA ASP A 184 0.84 2.98 -22.37
C ASP A 184 -0.42 3.50 -21.67
N TRP A 185 -0.40 3.55 -20.34
CA TRP A 185 -1.53 4.06 -19.55
C TRP A 185 -1.72 5.57 -19.67
N LYS A 186 -0.64 6.34 -19.72
CA LYS A 186 -0.72 7.80 -19.98
C LYS A 186 -1.39 8.08 -21.32
N LEU A 187 -1.00 7.36 -22.37
CA LEU A 187 -1.66 7.46 -23.68
C LEU A 187 -3.15 7.10 -23.61
N LYS A 188 -3.51 6.03 -22.89
CA LYS A 188 -4.91 5.60 -22.72
C LYS A 188 -5.76 6.62 -21.96
N LEU A 189 -5.17 7.31 -20.99
CA LEU A 189 -5.84 8.30 -20.14
C LEU A 189 -5.82 9.71 -20.76
N GLY A 190 -4.95 9.97 -21.75
CA GLY A 190 -4.90 11.22 -22.49
C GLY A 190 -4.02 12.31 -21.85
N PHE A 191 -2.94 11.90 -21.17
CA PHE A 191 -1.94 12.83 -20.60
C PHE A 191 -0.50 12.31 -20.74
#